data_0f5cddb15e9600cac0b1797b938fd49a
#
_entry.id   0f5cddb15e9600cac0b1797b938fd49a
#
_cell.length_a   1.000
_cell.length_b   1.000
_cell.length_c   1.000
_cell.angle_alpha   90.00
_cell.angle_beta   90.00
_cell.angle_gamma   90.00
#
_symmetry.space_group_name_H-M   'P 1'
#
loop_
_entity.id
_entity.type
_entity.pdbx_description
1 polymer ?
#
loop_
_entity_poly.entity_id
_entity_poly.type
_entity_poly.pdbx_seq_one_letter_code
_entity_poly.pdbx_strand_id
1 'polypeptide(L)'
;GFVIFGILDRSGAFLQKVERSYTVGIWQDGEKIGETAVTISGERSIWGRSYVGRFAIDAVEKTCRERMQAMIRWEKKSNCANITFAEPGFFGAQAGIEYFLYCDRKLNWFALSLEDGRIIASDQGWAQLQALRPYEYPVYVN
;
A
#
# COMPACT_ATOMS: atom_id res chain seq x y z
N GLY A 1 -14.08 26.52 -1.95
CA GLY A 1 -14.94 27.26 -1.13
C GLY A 1 -15.56 26.46 -0.02
N PHE A 2 -16.45 27.09 0.65
CA PHE A 2 -17.07 26.46 1.81
C PHE A 2 -17.91 25.26 1.46
N VAL A 3 -18.49 25.27 0.28
CA VAL A 3 -19.30 24.14 -0.14
C VAL A 3 -18.45 22.88 -0.21
N ILE A 4 -17.23 23.05 -0.70
CA ILE A 4 -16.31 21.91 -0.80
C ILE A 4 -15.97 21.39 0.58
N PHE A 5 -15.70 22.29 1.51
CA PHE A 5 -15.41 21.88 2.88
C PHE A 5 -16.59 21.16 3.50
N GLY A 6 -17.78 21.65 3.23
CA GLY A 6 -18.97 20.99 3.75
C GLY A 6 -19.11 19.57 3.26
N ILE A 7 -18.80 19.35 2.01
CA ILE A 7 -18.85 18.00 1.44
C ILE A 7 -17.83 17.08 2.07
N LEU A 8 -16.61 17.58 2.21
CA LEU A 8 -15.54 16.80 2.83
C LEU A 8 -15.88 16.47 4.27
N ASP A 9 -16.44 17.45 4.96
CA ASP A 9 -16.82 17.29 6.34
C ASP A 9 -17.86 16.20 6.52
N ARG A 10 -18.83 16.15 5.62
CA ARG A 10 -19.87 15.11 5.71
C ARG A 10 -19.32 13.73 5.48
N SER A 11 -18.27 13.60 4.69
CA SER A 11 -17.64 12.32 4.49
C SER A 11 -16.82 11.92 5.71
N GLY A 12 -16.61 12.86 6.64
CA GLY A 12 -15.85 12.57 7.84
C GLY A 12 -14.35 12.52 7.62
N ALA A 13 -13.89 12.97 6.48
CA ALA A 13 -12.47 12.89 6.17
C ALA A 13 -12.09 13.96 5.18
N PHE A 14 -10.90 14.51 5.40
CA PHE A 14 -10.23 15.27 4.37
C PHE A 14 -9.40 14.29 3.57
N LEU A 15 -9.55 14.33 2.26
CA LEU A 15 -8.86 13.39 1.38
C LEU A 15 -7.79 14.13 0.60
N GLN A 16 -6.66 13.48 0.45
CA GLN A 16 -5.56 14.00 -0.34
C GLN A 16 -5.28 13.01 -1.46
N LYS A 17 -5.24 13.51 -2.68
CA LYS A 17 -4.93 12.69 -3.82
C LYS A 17 -3.47 12.28 -3.79
N VAL A 18 -3.22 11.01 -4.10
CA VAL A 18 -1.89 10.47 -4.15
C VAL A 18 -1.70 9.84 -5.52
N GLU A 19 -0.67 10.29 -6.22
CA GLU A 19 -0.33 9.73 -7.53
C GLU A 19 1.17 9.52 -7.59
N ARG A 20 1.57 8.29 -7.85
CA ARG A 20 2.98 7.91 -7.95
C ARG A 20 3.15 6.91 -9.07
N SER A 21 4.29 7.01 -9.73
CA SER A 21 4.65 6.05 -10.76
C SER A 21 6.16 5.93 -10.73
N TYR A 22 6.65 4.75 -10.38
CA TYR A 22 8.10 4.56 -10.29
C TYR A 22 8.46 3.09 -10.48
N THR A 23 9.74 2.86 -10.70
CA THR A 23 10.29 1.52 -10.84
C THR A 23 10.89 1.12 -9.50
N VAL A 24 10.59 -0.09 -9.06
CA VAL A 24 11.07 -0.60 -7.77
C VAL A 24 11.74 -1.94 -7.96
N GLY A 25 12.47 -2.38 -6.94
CA GLY A 25 13.16 -3.65 -6.98
C GLY A 25 12.29 -4.79 -6.53
N ILE A 26 12.63 -5.98 -7.01
CA ILE A 26 12.08 -7.24 -6.52
C ILE A 26 13.21 -7.91 -5.76
N TRP A 27 12.98 -8.20 -4.49
CA TRP A 27 14.00 -8.71 -3.59
C TRP A 27 13.62 -10.09 -3.09
N GLN A 28 14.59 -10.97 -3.02
CA GLN A 28 14.37 -12.30 -2.46
C GLN A 28 15.68 -12.77 -1.80
N ASP A 29 15.53 -13.28 -0.57
CA ASP A 29 16.68 -13.75 0.23
C ASP A 29 17.76 -12.68 0.37
N GLY A 30 17.33 -11.42 0.48
CA GLY A 30 18.23 -10.31 0.68
C GLY A 30 18.87 -9.78 -0.59
N GLU A 31 18.55 -10.34 -1.73
CA GLU A 31 19.15 -9.93 -3.00
C GLU A 31 18.10 -9.37 -3.96
N LYS A 32 18.48 -8.36 -4.71
CA LYS A 32 17.63 -7.80 -5.74
C LYS A 32 17.69 -8.70 -6.97
N ILE A 33 16.55 -9.31 -7.29
CA ILE A 33 16.48 -10.27 -8.40
C ILE A 33 15.83 -9.70 -9.64
N GLY A 34 15.30 -8.48 -9.58
CA GLY A 34 14.67 -7.86 -10.73
C GLY A 34 14.06 -6.52 -10.38
N GLU A 35 13.33 -5.97 -11.33
CA GLU A 35 12.63 -4.70 -11.15
C GLU A 35 11.24 -4.79 -11.73
N THR A 36 10.36 -3.91 -11.25
CA THR A 36 8.99 -3.85 -11.72
C THR A 36 8.47 -2.42 -11.63
N ALA A 37 7.51 -2.10 -12.48
CA ALA A 37 6.86 -0.79 -12.45
C ALA A 37 5.70 -0.83 -11.47
N VAL A 38 5.49 0.29 -10.79
CA VAL A 38 4.40 0.45 -9.83
C VAL A 38 3.66 1.73 -10.14
N THR A 39 2.33 1.64 -10.17
CA THR A 39 1.46 2.79 -10.37
C THR A 39 0.52 2.89 -9.19
N ILE A 40 0.52 4.03 -8.53
CA ILE A 40 -0.32 4.32 -7.37
C ILE A 40 -1.18 5.52 -7.73
N SER A 41 -2.49 5.36 -7.63
CA SER A 41 -3.42 6.46 -7.91
C SER A 41 -4.66 6.28 -7.05
N GLY A 42 -4.81 7.16 -6.08
CA GLY A 42 -5.94 7.07 -5.16
C GLY A 42 -5.95 8.23 -4.19
N GLU A 43 -6.53 7.98 -3.03
CA GLU A 43 -6.72 9.03 -2.04
C GLU A 43 -6.38 8.51 -0.65
N ARG A 44 -5.72 9.35 0.11
CA ARG A 44 -5.44 9.04 1.51
C ARG A 44 -6.20 9.98 2.42
N SER A 45 -6.54 9.49 3.58
CA SER A 45 -7.14 10.33 4.62
C SER A 45 -6.04 11.15 5.30
N ILE A 46 -6.18 12.47 5.31
CA ILE A 46 -5.19 13.34 5.93
C ILE A 46 -5.14 13.12 7.44
N TRP A 47 -6.31 12.98 8.05
CA TRP A 47 -6.41 12.81 9.49
C TRP A 47 -6.43 11.36 9.93
N GLY A 48 -6.68 10.46 8.99
CA GLY A 48 -6.76 9.05 9.30
C GLY A 48 -5.50 8.31 8.92
N ARG A 49 -5.62 6.99 8.91
CA ARG A 49 -4.50 6.12 8.64
C ARG A 49 -4.85 5.16 7.51
N SER A 50 -5.43 5.71 6.44
CA SER A 50 -5.90 4.87 5.36
C SER A 50 -5.67 5.49 4.00
N TYR A 51 -5.61 4.61 3.03
CA TYR A 51 -5.53 4.95 1.61
C TYR A 51 -6.45 3.99 0.87
N VAL A 52 -7.12 4.47 -0.15
CA VAL A 52 -7.94 3.65 -1.02
C VAL A 52 -7.67 4.07 -2.46
N GLY A 53 -7.47 3.08 -3.32
CA GLY A 53 -7.31 3.35 -4.74
C GLY A 53 -6.52 2.28 -5.45
N ARG A 54 -5.84 2.69 -6.50
CA ARG A 54 -5.07 1.80 -7.34
C ARG A 54 -3.66 1.65 -6.78
N PHE A 55 -3.19 0.44 -6.73
CA PHE A 55 -1.81 0.14 -6.34
C PHE A 55 -1.38 -1.04 -7.20
N ALA A 56 -0.98 -0.74 -8.43
CA ALA A 56 -0.71 -1.77 -9.42
C ALA A 56 0.78 -2.02 -9.53
N ILE A 57 1.16 -3.27 -9.39
CA ILE A 57 2.54 -3.73 -9.50
C ILE A 57 2.59 -4.70 -10.68
N ASP A 58 3.34 -4.34 -11.70
CA ASP A 58 3.37 -5.16 -12.92
C ASP A 58 3.78 -6.60 -12.65
N ALA A 59 4.71 -6.81 -11.73
CA ALA A 59 5.18 -8.16 -11.41
C ALA A 59 4.15 -8.97 -10.62
N VAL A 60 3.10 -8.34 -10.11
CA VAL A 60 2.04 -9.02 -9.35
C VAL A 60 0.74 -8.82 -10.11
N GLU A 61 0.51 -9.70 -11.06
CA GLU A 61 -0.56 -9.55 -12.04
C GLU A 61 -1.92 -9.25 -11.43
N LYS A 62 -2.28 -9.89 -10.33
CA LYS A 62 -3.59 -9.69 -9.75
C LYS A 62 -3.83 -8.26 -9.28
N THR A 63 -2.77 -7.50 -8.98
CA THR A 63 -2.91 -6.10 -8.58
C THR A 63 -3.21 -5.21 -9.77
N CYS A 64 -3.01 -5.71 -10.98
CA CYS A 64 -3.17 -4.94 -12.20
C CYS A 64 -4.54 -5.13 -12.86
N ARG A 65 -5.39 -5.97 -12.30
CA ARG A 65 -6.72 -6.19 -12.85
C ARG A 65 -7.48 -4.89 -12.88
N GLU A 66 -8.30 -4.73 -13.93
CA GLU A 66 -8.97 -3.47 -14.21
C GLU A 66 -9.76 -2.92 -13.02
N ARG A 67 -10.44 -3.79 -12.30
CA ARG A 67 -11.30 -3.36 -11.20
C ARG A 67 -10.68 -3.56 -9.82
N MET A 68 -9.43 -3.96 -9.78
CA MET A 68 -8.77 -4.20 -8.50
C MET A 68 -8.57 -2.90 -7.72
N GLN A 69 -8.93 -2.92 -6.46
CA GLN A 69 -8.72 -1.81 -5.54
C GLN A 69 -7.80 -2.23 -4.41
N ALA A 70 -7.02 -1.30 -3.96
CA ALA A 70 -6.15 -1.52 -2.81
C ALA A 70 -6.59 -0.62 -1.67
N MET A 71 -6.59 -1.17 -0.48
CA MET A 71 -6.87 -0.42 0.72
C MET A 71 -5.70 -0.58 1.68
N ILE A 72 -5.09 0.53 2.07
CA ILE A 72 -3.99 0.51 3.03
C ILE A 72 -4.50 1.05 4.35
N ARG A 73 -4.15 0.35 5.43
CA ARG A 73 -4.45 0.81 6.77
C ARG A 73 -3.17 0.76 7.59
N TRP A 74 -2.74 1.92 8.04
CA TRP A 74 -1.53 2.04 8.86
C TRP A 74 -1.82 1.81 10.33
N GLU A 75 -0.84 1.29 11.02
CA GLU A 75 -0.86 1.25 12.46
C GLU A 75 -0.64 2.64 13.02
N LYS A 76 -1.11 2.85 14.24
CA LYS A 76 -0.96 4.12 14.90
C LYS A 76 0.51 4.38 15.20
N LYS A 77 1.00 5.56 14.85
CA LYS A 77 2.37 5.98 15.13
C LYS A 77 3.46 5.08 14.53
N SER A 78 3.14 4.46 13.41
CA SER A 78 4.08 3.55 12.77
C SER A 78 3.88 3.62 11.27
N ASN A 79 4.90 3.26 10.51
CA ASN A 79 4.78 3.11 9.07
C ASN A 79 4.43 1.68 8.68
N CYS A 80 4.20 0.82 9.65
CA CYS A 80 3.70 -0.52 9.39
C CYS A 80 2.24 -0.45 9.01
N ALA A 81 1.86 -1.21 8.01
CA ALA A 81 0.51 -1.17 7.47
C ALA A 81 0.11 -2.52 6.91
N ASN A 82 -1.18 -2.65 6.67
CA ASN A 82 -1.71 -3.76 5.89
C ASN A 82 -2.26 -3.19 4.60
N ILE A 83 -2.04 -3.90 3.51
CA ILE A 83 -2.68 -3.58 2.25
C ILE A 83 -3.55 -4.73 1.83
N THR A 84 -4.80 -4.44 1.49
CA THR A 84 -5.76 -5.43 1.05
C THR A 84 -6.13 -5.14 -0.38
N PHE A 85 -6.02 -6.14 -1.25
CA PHE A 85 -6.44 -6.05 -2.64
C PHE A 85 -7.76 -6.79 -2.80
N ALA A 86 -8.76 -6.11 -3.33
CA ALA A 86 -10.06 -6.71 -3.53
C ALA A 86 -10.75 -6.08 -4.73
N GLU A 87 -11.60 -6.86 -5.38
CA GLU A 87 -12.43 -6.35 -6.46
C GLU A 87 -13.84 -6.16 -5.93
N PRO A 88 -14.51 -5.04 -6.30
CA PRO A 88 -15.90 -4.85 -5.91
C PRO A 88 -16.78 -5.95 -6.50
N GLY A 89 -17.69 -6.49 -5.70
CA GLY A 89 -18.61 -7.51 -6.14
C GLY A 89 -20.03 -7.00 -6.11
N PHE A 90 -20.94 -7.84 -6.64
CA PHE A 90 -22.35 -7.47 -6.65
C PHE A 90 -22.95 -7.30 -5.27
N PHE A 91 -22.45 -8.05 -4.31
CA PHE A 91 -22.99 -8.06 -2.96
C PHE A 91 -22.03 -7.37 -2.00
N GLY A 92 -21.26 -6.43 -2.50
CA GLY A 92 -20.31 -5.72 -1.70
C GLY A 92 -18.90 -6.17 -1.99
N ALA A 93 -17.98 -5.90 -1.06
CA ALA A 93 -16.58 -6.22 -1.26
C ALA A 93 -16.34 -7.72 -1.23
N GLN A 94 -15.58 -8.21 -2.17
CA GLN A 94 -15.10 -9.58 -2.15
C GLN A 94 -14.05 -9.73 -1.05
N ALA A 95 -13.88 -10.95 -0.57
CA ALA A 95 -12.78 -11.23 0.33
C ALA A 95 -11.48 -10.88 -0.36
N GLY A 96 -10.70 -10.03 0.25
CA GLY A 96 -9.47 -9.55 -0.34
C GLY A 96 -8.26 -10.37 0.07
N ILE A 97 -7.16 -10.08 -0.58
CA ILE A 97 -5.87 -10.66 -0.22
C ILE A 97 -5.09 -9.59 0.52
N GLU A 98 -4.62 -9.92 1.69
CA GLU A 98 -3.95 -8.97 2.57
C GLU A 98 -2.46 -9.26 2.68
N TYR A 99 -1.66 -8.20 2.64
CA TYR A 99 -0.22 -8.30 2.78
C TYR A 99 0.30 -7.30 3.80
N PHE A 100 1.48 -7.55 4.31
CA PHE A 100 2.21 -6.57 5.11
C PHE A 100 2.84 -5.54 4.18
N LEU A 101 2.67 -4.26 4.56
CA LEU A 101 3.23 -3.14 3.82
C LEU A 101 3.92 -2.19 4.80
N TYR A 102 5.13 -1.79 4.47
CA TYR A 102 5.85 -0.80 5.25
C TYR A 102 6.07 0.40 4.34
N CYS A 103 5.44 1.52 4.68
CA CYS A 103 5.47 2.67 3.79
C CYS A 103 5.16 3.96 4.53
N ASP A 104 5.63 5.07 4.00
CA ASP A 104 5.27 6.37 4.55
C ASP A 104 3.84 6.73 4.16
N ARG A 105 3.28 7.71 4.86
CA ARG A 105 1.88 8.10 4.65
C ARG A 105 1.59 8.69 3.28
N LYS A 106 2.61 9.20 2.60
CA LYS A 106 2.44 9.80 1.28
C LYS A 106 2.83 8.85 0.15
N LEU A 107 3.22 7.62 0.50
CA LEU A 107 3.60 6.60 -0.47
C LEU A 107 4.77 7.04 -1.36
N ASN A 108 5.72 7.75 -0.78
CA ASN A 108 6.95 8.11 -1.48
C ASN A 108 7.91 6.92 -1.53
N TRP A 109 7.79 6.01 -0.59
CA TRP A 109 8.57 4.78 -0.57
C TRP A 109 7.73 3.68 0.07
N PHE A 110 8.03 2.46 -0.28
CA PHE A 110 7.33 1.31 0.30
C PHE A 110 8.14 0.03 0.18
N ALA A 111 7.77 -0.93 1.03
CA ALA A 111 8.25 -2.30 0.95
C ALA A 111 7.05 -3.20 1.19
N LEU A 112 6.73 -4.03 0.21
CA LEU A 112 5.59 -4.93 0.25
C LEU A 112 6.07 -6.37 0.33
N SER A 113 5.62 -7.08 1.35
CA SER A 113 6.01 -8.46 1.56
C SER A 113 4.96 -9.39 0.95
N LEU A 114 5.38 -10.25 0.03
CA LEU A 114 4.49 -11.18 -0.63
C LEU A 114 4.53 -12.55 0.03
N GLU A 115 3.50 -13.35 -0.23
CA GLU A 115 3.35 -14.66 0.39
C GLU A 115 4.44 -15.66 -0.02
N ASP A 116 5.08 -15.44 -1.16
CA ASP A 116 6.14 -16.33 -1.65
C ASP A 116 7.52 -15.93 -1.17
N GLY A 117 7.61 -14.95 -0.28
CA GLY A 117 8.88 -14.51 0.28
C GLY A 117 9.55 -13.37 -0.48
N ARG A 118 9.01 -12.99 -1.63
CA ARG A 118 9.55 -11.84 -2.36
C ARG A 118 9.12 -10.54 -1.69
N ILE A 119 9.95 -9.54 -1.81
CA ILE A 119 9.64 -8.20 -1.33
C ILE A 119 9.73 -7.25 -2.52
N ILE A 120 8.65 -6.51 -2.73
CA ILE A 120 8.60 -5.48 -3.77
C ILE A 120 8.85 -4.16 -3.06
N ALA A 121 9.95 -3.50 -3.36
CA ALA A 121 10.34 -2.33 -2.60
C ALA A 121 11.10 -1.31 -3.44
N SER A 122 10.79 -0.04 -3.21
CA SER A 122 11.64 1.04 -3.69
C SER A 122 12.98 0.98 -2.94
N ASP A 123 13.99 1.65 -3.45
CA ASP A 123 15.30 1.64 -2.80
C ASP A 123 15.20 2.15 -1.38
N GLN A 124 14.49 3.24 -1.18
CA GLN A 124 14.30 3.78 0.17
C GLN A 124 13.45 2.84 1.02
N GLY A 125 12.44 2.22 0.44
CA GLY A 125 11.60 1.26 1.16
C GLY A 125 12.42 0.07 1.63
N TRP A 126 13.28 -0.44 0.78
CA TRP A 126 14.16 -1.53 1.16
C TRP A 126 15.09 -1.13 2.32
N ALA A 127 15.71 0.06 2.21
CA ALA A 127 16.58 0.55 3.26
C ALA A 127 15.83 0.71 4.59
N GLN A 128 14.62 1.26 4.53
CA GLN A 128 13.80 1.45 5.72
C GLN A 128 13.42 0.10 6.34
N LEU A 129 13.08 -0.86 5.49
CA LEU A 129 12.73 -2.19 5.99
C LEU A 129 13.91 -2.86 6.66
N GLN A 130 15.11 -2.72 6.09
CA GLN A 130 16.32 -3.29 6.69
C GLN A 130 16.65 -2.65 8.04
N ALA A 131 16.28 -1.39 8.21
CA ALA A 131 16.52 -0.69 9.47
C ALA A 131 15.48 -1.03 10.53
N LEU A 132 14.39 -1.68 10.15
CA LEU A 132 13.33 -2.05 11.07
C LEU A 132 13.83 -3.13 12.02
N ARG A 133 13.67 -2.91 13.31
CA ARG A 133 14.15 -3.88 14.29
C ARG A 133 13.27 -5.12 14.31
N PRO A 134 13.86 -6.29 14.57
CA PRO A 134 13.07 -7.53 14.53
C PRO A 134 11.79 -7.50 15.35
N TYR A 135 11.81 -6.87 16.50
CA TYR A 135 10.61 -6.84 17.35
C TYR A 135 9.53 -5.88 16.83
N GLU A 136 9.86 -5.07 15.84
CA GLU A 136 8.89 -4.17 15.24
C GLU A 136 8.17 -4.83 14.06
N TYR A 137 8.68 -5.94 13.57
CA TYR A 137 8.00 -6.68 12.52
C TYR A 137 6.73 -7.30 13.07
N PRO A 138 5.61 -7.15 12.35
CA PRO A 138 4.44 -7.96 12.66
C PRO A 138 4.82 -9.42 12.49
N VAL A 139 4.53 -10.23 13.49
CA VAL A 139 4.86 -11.63 13.39
C VAL A 139 3.70 -12.35 12.75
N TYR A 140 3.82 -12.65 11.48
CA TYR A 140 2.86 -13.52 10.82
C TYR A 140 3.36 -14.92 11.04
N VAL A 141 2.93 -15.48 12.14
CA VAL A 141 3.37 -16.81 12.45
C VAL A 141 2.70 -17.78 11.52
N ASN A 142 3.51 -18.56 10.98
CA ASN A 142 3.06 -19.58 10.07
C ASN A 142 2.54 -20.77 10.81
#